data_d438239253925c04d7aea053d3e9b6ad
#
_entry.id   d438239253925c04d7aea053d3e9b6ad
#
_cell.length_a   1.000
_cell.length_b   1.000
_cell.length_c   1.000
_cell.angle_alpha   90.00
_cell.angle_beta   90.00
_cell.angle_gamma   90.00
#
_symmetry.space_group_name_H-M   'P 1'
#
loop_
_entity.id
_entity.type
_entity.pdbx_description
1 polymer ?
#
loop_
_entity_poly.entity_id
_entity_poly.type
_entity_poly.pdbx_seq_one_letter_code
_entity_poly.pdbx_strand_id
1 'polypeptide(L)'
;MLTPSLKGKVAALWDKFWSGGISNPLNAIEQITYLLFMKQLDETDKRKVSNADFLQDKYTSIFSGEYFPPGVDEKDQKNAVQKETLRWSYFTRMPSDEMLLHVQSKVFPFIKQLDDENSFFTKHMANAAFLIPSGRMLTESTKTIDEIFAELEKENRFIDAQGDFYEFLLDELRSSGKNGQFRTPTHVIELIVELVAPQLGNRIADPASGTAGFLLGAYKYLITQFTSDNYKQEDDNGFIRGTLADKLVDDNAKKMLNEETFFGFDIDPTMIRIGLMNLMMHGITQPKIDYKDTLSKNYNEDNAYDIVIANPPFTGSIDKGDLNESFTIATTKSEILFVERIYKMLRMGGTAGVVVPQGVLFGSGNAFKDIRKILIDKCELKAVISMPSGVFKPYAGVATAILIFTKGGETNDVWFYEMKSDGRSLDDNRKPLLNPDNTRDYGDLHLIIQEFKKKRKNTDRKEQHFAIPKEEIIANDYDLSISKYSIEVYAVEQFEEPLIIVETLENIETGISQTLQELKAIIPQ
;
A
#
# COMPACT_ATOMS: atom_id res chain seq x y z
N MET A 1 14.90 -5.32 4.43
CA MET A 1 15.23 -3.86 4.22
C MET A 1 16.19 -3.72 3.06
N LEU A 2 15.96 -2.81 2.11
CA LEU A 2 16.94 -2.51 1.07
C LEU A 2 18.19 -1.88 1.68
N THR A 3 19.34 -2.31 1.19
CA THR A 3 20.64 -1.74 1.62
C THR A 3 20.76 -0.25 1.25
N PRO A 4 21.61 0.54 1.94
CA PRO A 4 21.86 1.92 1.55
C PRO A 4 22.34 2.06 0.09
N SER A 5 23.10 1.08 -0.42
CA SER A 5 23.53 1.00 -1.82
C SER A 5 22.34 0.91 -2.78
N LEU A 6 21.41 -0.01 -2.52
CA LEU A 6 20.19 -0.18 -3.34
C LEU A 6 19.32 1.07 -3.30
N LYS A 7 19.10 1.66 -2.12
CA LYS A 7 18.36 2.93 -1.99
C LYS A 7 18.99 4.05 -2.81
N GLY A 8 20.33 4.17 -2.79
CA GLY A 8 21.05 5.14 -3.61
C GLY A 8 20.86 4.92 -5.11
N LYS A 9 20.83 3.67 -5.58
CA LYS A 9 20.58 3.35 -7.00
C LYS A 9 19.15 3.67 -7.42
N VAL A 10 18.17 3.44 -6.55
CA VAL A 10 16.78 3.80 -6.81
C VAL A 10 16.60 5.31 -6.92
N ALA A 11 17.19 6.06 -6.00
CA ALA A 11 17.19 7.53 -6.07
C ALA A 11 17.88 8.02 -7.36
N ALA A 12 19.01 7.43 -7.75
CA ALA A 12 19.68 7.77 -9.00
C ALA A 12 18.84 7.42 -10.25
N LEU A 13 18.09 6.31 -10.21
CA LEU A 13 17.15 5.97 -11.28
C LEU A 13 16.03 7.02 -11.39
N TRP A 14 15.48 7.43 -10.26
CA TRP A 14 14.47 8.47 -10.17
C TRP A 14 14.95 9.81 -10.75
N ASP A 15 16.14 10.25 -10.33
CA ASP A 15 16.73 11.50 -10.78
C ASP A 15 16.98 11.53 -12.30
N LYS A 16 17.28 10.39 -12.92
CA LYS A 16 17.42 10.28 -14.38
C LYS A 16 16.13 10.57 -15.13
N PHE A 17 15.00 10.09 -14.60
CA PHE A 17 13.69 10.37 -15.21
C PHE A 17 13.32 11.83 -15.07
N TRP A 18 13.56 12.40 -13.89
CA TRP A 18 13.30 13.79 -13.61
C TRP A 18 14.13 14.73 -14.48
N SER A 19 15.45 14.54 -14.50
CA SER A 19 16.38 15.34 -15.30
C SER A 19 16.28 15.07 -16.80
N GLY A 20 15.80 13.89 -17.19
CA GLY A 20 15.59 13.47 -18.56
C GLY A 20 14.35 14.02 -19.24
N GLY A 21 13.55 14.88 -18.57
CA GLY A 21 12.40 15.57 -19.14
C GLY A 21 11.04 14.95 -18.82
N ILE A 22 10.96 13.91 -17.99
CA ILE A 22 9.70 13.39 -17.46
C ILE A 22 9.44 14.04 -16.11
N SER A 23 8.91 15.27 -16.14
CA SER A 23 8.73 16.11 -14.95
C SER A 23 7.48 15.77 -14.11
N ASN A 24 6.57 14.96 -14.64
CA ASN A 24 5.43 14.45 -13.86
C ASN A 24 5.85 13.19 -13.10
N PRO A 25 5.85 13.20 -11.76
CA PRO A 25 6.23 12.04 -10.96
C PRO A 25 5.45 10.76 -11.29
N LEU A 26 4.15 10.87 -11.55
CA LEU A 26 3.31 9.72 -11.92
C LEU A 26 3.75 9.09 -13.25
N ASN A 27 4.05 9.94 -14.24
CA ASN A 27 4.56 9.45 -15.50
C ASN A 27 5.93 8.79 -15.34
N ALA A 28 6.82 9.37 -14.52
CA ALA A 28 8.13 8.79 -14.26
C ALA A 28 8.01 7.39 -13.65
N ILE A 29 7.18 7.24 -12.61
CA ILE A 29 6.93 5.92 -11.99
C ILE A 29 6.27 4.95 -12.96
N GLU A 30 5.31 5.38 -13.71
CA GLU A 30 4.67 4.53 -14.70
C GLU A 30 5.70 3.98 -15.70
N GLN A 31 6.60 4.83 -16.20
CA GLN A 31 7.66 4.40 -17.11
C GLN A 31 8.68 3.47 -16.44
N ILE A 32 9.10 3.77 -15.22
CA ILE A 32 9.98 2.88 -14.45
C ILE A 32 9.29 1.54 -14.21
N THR A 33 7.99 1.56 -13.87
CA THR A 33 7.20 0.34 -13.69
C THR A 33 7.16 -0.51 -14.94
N TYR A 34 7.01 0.09 -16.13
CA TYR A 34 7.07 -0.65 -17.38
C TYR A 34 8.43 -1.36 -17.59
N LEU A 35 9.52 -0.67 -17.31
CA LEU A 35 10.86 -1.26 -17.42
C LEU A 35 11.07 -2.40 -16.42
N LEU A 36 10.66 -2.22 -15.18
CA LEU A 36 10.73 -3.26 -14.15
C LEU A 36 9.89 -4.47 -14.51
N PHE A 37 8.68 -4.25 -15.02
CA PHE A 37 7.80 -5.31 -15.46
C PHE A 37 8.41 -6.10 -16.62
N MET A 38 9.00 -5.43 -17.62
CA MET A 38 9.71 -6.08 -18.74
C MET A 38 10.88 -6.93 -18.24
N LYS A 39 11.68 -6.40 -17.30
CA LYS A 39 12.82 -7.13 -16.70
C LYS A 39 12.34 -8.37 -15.96
N GLN A 40 11.36 -8.22 -15.09
CA GLN A 40 10.82 -9.32 -14.29
C GLN A 40 10.14 -10.40 -15.14
N LEU A 41 9.48 -9.99 -16.21
CA LEU A 41 8.84 -10.91 -17.14
C LEU A 41 9.87 -11.84 -17.79
N ASP A 42 11.00 -11.29 -18.27
CA ASP A 42 12.11 -12.07 -18.84
C ASP A 42 12.74 -13.03 -17.81
N GLU A 43 13.01 -12.53 -16.59
CA GLU A 43 13.59 -13.35 -15.51
C GLU A 43 12.64 -14.48 -15.05
N THR A 44 11.36 -14.18 -14.95
CA THR A 44 10.34 -15.16 -14.52
C THR A 44 10.15 -16.24 -15.58
N ASP A 45 10.11 -15.86 -16.87
CA ASP A 45 10.00 -16.82 -17.97
C ASP A 45 11.22 -17.74 -18.02
N LYS A 46 12.43 -17.21 -17.93
CA LYS A 46 13.67 -18.00 -17.87
C LYS A 46 13.67 -19.01 -16.72
N ARG A 47 13.23 -18.59 -15.53
CA ARG A 47 13.10 -19.50 -14.39
C ARG A 47 12.09 -20.61 -14.65
N LYS A 48 10.92 -20.28 -15.21
CA LYS A 48 9.91 -21.28 -15.54
C LYS A 48 10.42 -22.29 -16.57
N VAL A 49 11.13 -21.83 -17.61
CA VAL A 49 11.78 -22.72 -18.58
C VAL A 49 12.78 -23.64 -17.88
N SER A 50 13.71 -23.09 -17.09
CA SER A 50 14.73 -23.88 -16.39
C SER A 50 14.13 -24.89 -15.41
N ASN A 51 13.08 -24.49 -14.68
CA ASN A 51 12.40 -25.39 -13.75
C ASN A 51 11.66 -26.51 -14.49
N ALA A 52 10.99 -26.21 -15.59
CA ALA A 52 10.31 -27.20 -16.41
C ALA A 52 11.29 -28.22 -17.01
N ASP A 53 12.43 -27.75 -17.50
CA ASP A 53 13.52 -28.62 -17.97
C ASP A 53 14.05 -29.54 -16.87
N PHE A 54 14.26 -29.01 -15.67
CA PHE A 54 14.73 -29.77 -14.51
C PHE A 54 13.71 -30.82 -14.03
N LEU A 55 12.43 -30.45 -13.98
CA LEU A 55 11.33 -31.31 -13.53
C LEU A 55 10.78 -32.22 -14.64
N GLN A 56 11.27 -32.11 -15.87
CA GLN A 56 10.74 -32.78 -17.07
C GLN A 56 9.24 -32.45 -17.29
N ASP A 57 8.83 -31.25 -16.95
CA ASP A 57 7.47 -30.73 -17.13
C ASP A 57 7.35 -29.94 -18.44
N LYS A 58 6.12 -29.65 -18.89
CA LYS A 58 5.87 -28.88 -20.11
C LYS A 58 5.60 -27.43 -19.76
N TYR A 59 6.50 -26.53 -20.18
CA TYR A 59 6.26 -25.09 -20.15
C TYR A 59 6.60 -24.51 -21.52
N THR A 60 5.69 -23.70 -22.06
CA THR A 60 5.93 -22.96 -23.29
C THR A 60 6.28 -21.52 -22.92
N SER A 61 7.49 -21.09 -23.26
CA SER A 61 7.92 -19.71 -23.02
C SER A 61 6.99 -18.71 -23.72
N ILE A 62 6.65 -17.63 -23.04
CA ILE A 62 5.88 -16.51 -23.61
C ILE A 62 6.64 -15.81 -24.74
N PHE A 63 7.96 -15.95 -24.77
CA PHE A 63 8.84 -15.41 -25.81
C PHE A 63 9.15 -16.41 -26.92
N SER A 64 8.47 -17.55 -26.99
CA SER A 64 8.60 -18.50 -28.10
C SER A 64 7.69 -18.14 -29.28
N GLY A 65 8.17 -18.41 -30.51
CA GLY A 65 7.40 -18.18 -31.72
C GLY A 65 7.43 -16.74 -32.22
N GLU A 66 6.44 -16.41 -33.06
CA GLU A 66 6.33 -15.13 -33.73
C GLU A 66 5.25 -14.23 -33.13
N TYR A 67 5.46 -12.93 -33.23
CA TYR A 67 4.53 -11.87 -32.83
C TYR A 67 4.24 -10.97 -34.02
N PHE A 68 2.98 -10.67 -34.23
CA PHE A 68 2.54 -9.75 -35.28
C PHE A 68 2.10 -8.45 -34.59
N PRO A 69 2.85 -7.34 -34.73
CA PRO A 69 2.47 -6.06 -34.16
C PRO A 69 1.10 -5.57 -34.64
N PRO A 70 0.39 -4.73 -33.91
CA PRO A 70 -0.90 -4.20 -34.33
C PRO A 70 -0.86 -3.59 -35.71
N GLY A 71 -1.78 -4.02 -36.61
CA GLY A 71 -1.86 -3.58 -38.01
C GLY A 71 -1.02 -4.39 -39.00
N VAL A 72 -0.28 -5.40 -38.54
CA VAL A 72 0.40 -6.36 -39.39
C VAL A 72 -0.47 -7.60 -39.58
N ASP A 73 -0.72 -8.00 -40.83
CA ASP A 73 -1.46 -9.23 -41.16
C ASP A 73 -0.62 -10.45 -40.73
N GLU A 74 -1.22 -11.42 -40.05
CA GLU A 74 -0.57 -12.68 -39.63
C GLU A 74 -0.01 -13.49 -40.82
N LYS A 75 -0.50 -13.22 -42.06
CA LYS A 75 0.03 -13.80 -43.31
C LYS A 75 1.29 -13.09 -43.80
N ASP A 76 1.61 -11.92 -43.26
CA ASP A 76 2.78 -11.14 -43.64
C ASP A 76 4.02 -11.55 -42.84
N GLN A 77 4.55 -12.71 -43.16
CA GLN A 77 5.74 -13.29 -42.54
C GLN A 77 6.97 -12.37 -42.55
N LYS A 78 7.02 -11.36 -43.45
CA LYS A 78 8.15 -10.42 -43.54
C LYS A 78 8.15 -9.41 -42.37
N ASN A 79 6.99 -9.12 -41.81
CA ASN A 79 6.82 -8.19 -40.72
C ASN A 79 6.58 -8.91 -39.38
N ALA A 80 6.63 -10.24 -39.34
CA ALA A 80 6.63 -11.03 -38.15
C ALA A 80 7.87 -10.73 -37.29
N VAL A 81 7.69 -10.61 -36.00
CA VAL A 81 8.76 -10.35 -35.02
C VAL A 81 9.01 -11.62 -34.24
N GLN A 82 10.23 -12.12 -34.22
CA GLN A 82 10.61 -13.23 -33.37
C GLN A 82 10.49 -12.80 -31.92
N LYS A 83 9.61 -13.43 -31.13
CA LYS A 83 9.34 -13.06 -29.72
C LYS A 83 10.61 -13.07 -28.87
N GLU A 84 11.59 -13.90 -29.17
CA GLU A 84 12.87 -13.94 -28.46
C GLU A 84 13.59 -12.57 -28.51
N THR A 85 13.39 -11.79 -29.58
CA THR A 85 13.98 -10.43 -29.69
C THR A 85 13.29 -9.40 -28.79
N LEU A 86 12.15 -9.74 -28.21
CA LEU A 86 11.38 -8.87 -27.31
C LEU A 86 11.81 -9.02 -25.84
N ARG A 87 12.71 -9.95 -25.53
CA ARG A 87 13.26 -10.16 -24.20
C ARG A 87 14.10 -8.97 -23.75
N TRP A 88 14.03 -8.66 -22.46
CA TRP A 88 14.92 -7.69 -21.82
C TRP A 88 16.39 -7.98 -22.14
N SER A 89 16.83 -9.21 -21.94
CA SER A 89 18.20 -9.65 -22.20
C SER A 89 18.65 -9.58 -23.65
N TYR A 90 17.73 -9.42 -24.59
CA TYR A 90 18.04 -9.21 -26.00
C TYR A 90 18.14 -7.72 -26.33
N PHE A 91 17.08 -6.94 -26.10
CA PHE A 91 17.05 -5.55 -26.56
C PHE A 91 18.01 -4.63 -25.79
N THR A 92 18.34 -4.93 -24.52
CA THR A 92 19.32 -4.13 -23.76
C THR A 92 20.75 -4.19 -24.31
N ARG A 93 21.04 -5.09 -25.25
CA ARG A 93 22.33 -5.17 -25.94
C ARG A 93 22.40 -4.38 -27.27
N MET A 94 21.27 -3.79 -27.66
CA MET A 94 21.21 -2.99 -28.89
C MET A 94 21.85 -1.62 -28.69
N PRO A 95 22.31 -0.96 -29.78
CA PRO A 95 22.67 0.45 -29.75
C PRO A 95 21.49 1.32 -29.25
N SER A 96 21.79 2.39 -28.56
CA SER A 96 20.79 3.18 -27.81
C SER A 96 19.57 3.59 -28.63
N ASP A 97 19.76 4.13 -29.82
CA ASP A 97 18.65 4.62 -30.67
C ASP A 97 17.85 3.48 -31.30
N GLU A 98 18.53 2.39 -31.68
CA GLU A 98 17.88 1.18 -32.18
C GLU A 98 17.06 0.51 -31.07
N MET A 99 17.59 0.46 -29.84
CA MET A 99 16.89 -0.05 -28.67
C MET A 99 15.61 0.73 -28.40
N LEU A 100 15.67 2.06 -28.41
CA LEU A 100 14.48 2.89 -28.19
C LEU A 100 13.40 2.60 -29.23
N LEU A 101 13.77 2.60 -30.51
CA LEU A 101 12.84 2.31 -31.59
C LEU A 101 12.25 0.91 -31.47
N HIS A 102 13.09 -0.09 -31.14
CA HIS A 102 12.65 -1.47 -30.94
C HIS A 102 11.68 -1.61 -29.78
N VAL A 103 11.98 -0.97 -28.64
CA VAL A 103 11.09 -1.00 -27.47
C VAL A 103 9.77 -0.32 -27.78
N GLN A 104 9.79 0.86 -28.38
CA GLN A 104 8.56 1.62 -28.71
C GLN A 104 7.68 0.90 -29.75
N SER A 105 8.30 0.31 -30.79
CA SER A 105 7.54 -0.24 -31.92
C SER A 105 7.21 -1.73 -31.81
N LYS A 106 7.90 -2.49 -30.94
CA LYS A 106 7.76 -3.95 -30.88
C LYS A 106 7.55 -4.46 -29.45
N VAL A 107 8.48 -4.14 -28.52
CA VAL A 107 8.41 -4.69 -27.14
C VAL A 107 7.19 -4.14 -26.39
N PHE A 108 7.00 -2.83 -26.37
CA PHE A 108 5.90 -2.23 -25.64
C PHE A 108 4.52 -2.60 -26.22
N PRO A 109 4.29 -2.63 -27.54
CA PRO A 109 3.07 -3.21 -28.11
C PRO A 109 2.83 -4.67 -27.74
N PHE A 110 3.87 -5.51 -27.69
CA PHE A 110 3.77 -6.90 -27.22
C PHE A 110 3.35 -6.97 -25.74
N ILE A 111 3.96 -6.16 -24.87
CA ILE A 111 3.59 -6.10 -23.44
C ILE A 111 2.13 -5.70 -23.26
N LYS A 112 1.61 -4.78 -24.08
CA LYS A 112 0.20 -4.36 -24.02
C LYS A 112 -0.79 -5.48 -24.33
N GLN A 113 -0.36 -6.52 -25.00
CA GLN A 113 -1.15 -7.68 -25.44
C GLN A 113 -0.69 -8.99 -24.79
N LEU A 114 -0.04 -8.89 -23.63
CA LEU A 114 0.56 -10.05 -22.96
C LEU A 114 -0.45 -11.08 -22.50
N ASP A 115 -1.65 -10.64 -22.17
CA ASP A 115 -2.74 -11.44 -21.64
C ASP A 115 -3.94 -11.45 -22.61
N ASP A 116 -4.96 -12.23 -22.31
CA ASP A 116 -6.19 -12.30 -23.10
C ASP A 116 -6.77 -10.90 -23.38
N GLU A 117 -7.36 -10.69 -24.55
CA GLU A 117 -7.95 -9.40 -24.96
C GLU A 117 -9.02 -8.89 -23.98
N ASN A 118 -9.67 -9.79 -23.27
CA ASN A 118 -10.69 -9.47 -22.28
C ASN A 118 -10.14 -9.26 -20.87
N SER A 119 -8.86 -9.51 -20.63
CA SER A 119 -8.23 -9.29 -19.33
C SER A 119 -8.25 -7.81 -18.94
N PHE A 120 -8.28 -7.54 -17.64
CA PHE A 120 -8.18 -6.18 -17.13
C PHE A 120 -6.85 -5.53 -17.51
N PHE A 121 -5.77 -6.31 -17.48
CA PHE A 121 -4.44 -5.83 -17.87
C PHE A 121 -4.43 -5.32 -19.32
N THR A 122 -4.83 -6.15 -20.28
CA THR A 122 -4.84 -5.78 -21.71
C THR A 122 -5.73 -4.58 -21.98
N LYS A 123 -6.94 -4.53 -21.39
CA LYS A 123 -7.86 -3.39 -21.54
C LYS A 123 -7.26 -2.08 -21.06
N HIS A 124 -6.64 -2.06 -19.89
CA HIS A 124 -6.09 -0.84 -19.31
C HIS A 124 -4.73 -0.46 -19.89
N MET A 125 -3.96 -1.43 -20.39
CA MET A 125 -2.72 -1.18 -21.14
C MET A 125 -2.96 -0.67 -22.56
N ALA A 126 -4.15 -0.84 -23.13
CA ALA A 126 -4.44 -0.41 -24.52
C ALA A 126 -4.07 1.06 -24.76
N ASN A 127 -4.38 1.96 -23.83
CA ASN A 127 -4.10 3.39 -23.90
C ASN A 127 -2.76 3.80 -23.25
N ALA A 128 -1.95 2.85 -22.80
CA ALA A 128 -0.64 3.14 -22.23
C ALA A 128 0.33 3.68 -23.28
N ALA A 129 1.18 4.63 -22.88
CA ALA A 129 2.19 5.25 -23.74
C ALA A 129 3.60 5.07 -23.17
N PHE A 130 4.55 4.72 -24.04
CA PHE A 130 5.96 4.69 -23.67
C PHE A 130 6.57 6.06 -23.91
N LEU A 131 6.86 6.80 -22.82
CA LEU A 131 7.20 8.22 -22.83
C LEU A 131 8.70 8.50 -22.72
N ILE A 132 9.57 7.49 -22.63
CA ILE A 132 11.02 7.70 -22.55
C ILE A 132 11.51 8.38 -23.84
N PRO A 133 12.09 9.61 -23.75
CA PRO A 133 12.28 10.46 -24.92
C PRO A 133 13.56 10.18 -25.71
N SER A 134 14.54 9.45 -25.15
CA SER A 134 15.83 9.23 -25.81
C SER A 134 16.43 7.85 -25.55
N GLY A 135 17.16 7.33 -26.54
CA GLY A 135 17.86 6.06 -26.40
C GLY A 135 18.91 6.07 -25.28
N ARG A 136 19.60 7.21 -25.09
CA ARG A 136 20.55 7.37 -23.98
C ARG A 136 19.88 7.16 -22.62
N MET A 137 18.75 7.83 -22.38
CA MET A 137 18.00 7.69 -21.12
C MET A 137 17.53 6.25 -20.90
N LEU A 138 17.04 5.58 -21.95
CA LEU A 138 16.63 4.19 -21.88
C LEU A 138 17.82 3.28 -21.52
N THR A 139 18.98 3.45 -22.18
CA THR A 139 20.20 2.67 -21.89
C THR A 139 20.69 2.85 -20.46
N GLU A 140 20.73 4.10 -19.98
CA GLU A 140 21.17 4.38 -18.61
C GLU A 140 20.20 3.82 -17.58
N SER A 141 18.90 3.85 -17.86
CA SER A 141 17.86 3.31 -16.96
C SER A 141 17.89 1.78 -16.92
N THR A 142 17.97 1.12 -18.07
CA THR A 142 18.05 -0.35 -18.13
C THR A 142 19.31 -0.87 -17.44
N LYS A 143 20.45 -0.19 -17.63
CA LYS A 143 21.70 -0.54 -16.93
C LYS A 143 21.55 -0.42 -15.40
N THR A 144 20.94 0.67 -14.91
CA THR A 144 20.73 0.84 -13.48
C THR A 144 19.80 -0.24 -12.91
N ILE A 145 18.75 -0.61 -13.64
CA ILE A 145 17.85 -1.71 -13.26
C ILE A 145 18.62 -3.04 -13.22
N ASP A 146 19.46 -3.34 -14.20
CA ASP A 146 20.29 -4.56 -14.20
C ASP A 146 21.26 -4.59 -13.00
N GLU A 147 21.87 -3.45 -12.65
CA GLU A 147 22.73 -3.34 -11.46
C GLU A 147 21.96 -3.57 -10.16
N ILE A 148 20.73 -3.08 -10.06
CA ILE A 148 19.85 -3.30 -8.91
C ILE A 148 19.52 -4.80 -8.79
N PHE A 149 19.06 -5.42 -9.88
CA PHE A 149 18.71 -6.84 -9.86
C PHE A 149 19.90 -7.74 -9.54
N ALA A 150 21.08 -7.44 -10.08
CA ALA A 150 22.31 -8.18 -9.79
C ALA A 150 22.74 -8.07 -8.30
N GLU A 151 22.44 -6.95 -7.63
CA GLU A 151 22.70 -6.78 -6.19
C GLU A 151 21.70 -7.57 -5.37
N LEU A 152 20.41 -7.57 -5.76
CA LEU A 152 19.36 -8.35 -5.12
C LEU A 152 19.61 -9.87 -5.21
N GLU A 153 20.14 -10.34 -6.34
CA GLU A 153 20.53 -11.77 -6.51
C GLU A 153 21.63 -12.20 -5.53
N LYS A 154 22.62 -11.35 -5.30
CA LYS A 154 23.74 -11.65 -4.37
C LYS A 154 23.26 -11.81 -2.93
N GLU A 155 22.19 -11.16 -2.54
CA GLU A 155 21.64 -11.21 -1.19
C GLU A 155 20.79 -12.47 -0.93
N ASN A 156 20.65 -13.42 -1.89
CA ASN A 156 19.76 -14.60 -1.83
C ASN A 156 18.28 -14.28 -1.51
N ARG A 157 17.83 -13.09 -1.83
CA ARG A 157 16.48 -12.57 -1.55
C ARG A 157 15.64 -12.39 -2.80
N PHE A 158 15.96 -13.07 -3.88
CA PHE A 158 15.52 -12.75 -5.24
C PHE A 158 14.00 -12.65 -5.44
N ILE A 159 13.19 -13.46 -4.76
CA ILE A 159 11.74 -13.49 -4.96
C ILE A 159 11.05 -12.35 -4.21
N ASP A 160 11.48 -12.06 -2.98
CA ASP A 160 10.93 -11.00 -2.13
C ASP A 160 11.45 -9.61 -2.48
N ALA A 161 12.73 -9.55 -2.82
CA ALA A 161 13.43 -8.30 -3.00
C ALA A 161 12.97 -7.48 -4.24
N GLN A 162 12.41 -8.14 -5.25
CA GLN A 162 11.84 -7.43 -6.42
C GLN A 162 10.56 -6.70 -6.03
N GLY A 163 9.69 -7.35 -5.27
CA GLY A 163 8.51 -6.73 -4.71
C GLY A 163 8.85 -5.61 -3.74
N ASP A 164 9.78 -5.84 -2.82
CA ASP A 164 10.27 -4.84 -1.86
C ASP A 164 10.91 -3.64 -2.55
N PHE A 165 11.66 -3.87 -3.64
CA PHE A 165 12.21 -2.80 -4.48
C PHE A 165 11.10 -1.95 -5.10
N TYR A 166 10.07 -2.59 -5.67
CA TYR A 166 8.97 -1.86 -6.26
C TYR A 166 8.16 -1.08 -5.21
N GLU A 167 7.92 -1.68 -4.05
CA GLU A 167 7.30 -0.99 -2.93
C GLU A 167 8.12 0.22 -2.47
N PHE A 168 9.45 0.09 -2.39
CA PHE A 168 10.33 1.21 -2.07
C PHE A 168 10.26 2.32 -3.13
N LEU A 169 10.24 1.96 -4.42
CA LEU A 169 10.07 2.93 -5.51
C LEU A 169 8.74 3.69 -5.39
N LEU A 170 7.66 2.98 -5.05
CA LEU A 170 6.36 3.60 -4.80
C LEU A 170 6.37 4.47 -3.53
N ASP A 171 7.19 4.14 -2.52
CA ASP A 171 7.37 4.96 -1.32
C ASP A 171 8.16 6.25 -1.60
N GLU A 172 9.10 6.24 -2.57
CA GLU A 172 9.78 7.46 -3.03
C GLU A 172 8.81 8.45 -3.70
N LEU A 173 7.76 7.98 -4.38
CA LEU A 173 6.63 8.84 -4.79
C LEU A 173 6.06 9.61 -3.62
N ARG A 174 5.91 8.94 -2.49
CA ARG A 174 5.39 9.54 -1.27
C ARG A 174 6.27 10.71 -0.82
N SER A 175 7.59 10.55 -0.83
CA SER A 175 8.53 11.57 -0.36
C SER A 175 8.61 12.80 -1.27
N SER A 176 8.28 12.65 -2.57
CA SER A 176 8.34 13.75 -3.55
C SER A 176 7.24 14.81 -3.39
N GLY A 177 6.22 14.57 -2.58
CA GLY A 177 5.23 15.57 -2.11
C GLY A 177 4.40 16.31 -3.15
N LYS A 178 4.55 16.01 -4.45
CA LYS A 178 4.08 16.90 -5.52
C LYS A 178 2.74 16.55 -6.17
N ASN A 179 2.12 15.42 -5.87
CA ASN A 179 0.94 14.97 -6.63
C ASN A 179 -0.28 14.52 -5.83
N GLY A 180 -0.43 14.84 -4.54
CA GLY A 180 -1.72 14.68 -3.84
C GLY A 180 -2.35 13.27 -3.83
N GLN A 181 -1.64 12.25 -4.31
CA GLN A 181 -2.13 10.88 -4.31
C GLN A 181 -1.61 10.14 -3.10
N PHE A 182 -2.56 9.73 -2.27
CA PHE A 182 -2.32 9.17 -0.95
C PHE A 182 -1.98 7.69 -1.04
N ARG A 183 -0.70 7.35 -0.80
CA ARG A 183 -0.36 5.97 -0.52
C ARG A 183 -0.40 5.71 0.99
N THR A 184 -1.20 4.74 1.40
CA THR A 184 -1.25 4.30 2.80
C THR A 184 0.10 3.71 3.21
N PRO A 185 0.69 4.12 4.34
CA PRO A 185 1.91 3.50 4.84
C PRO A 185 1.76 1.98 5.01
N THR A 186 2.77 1.21 4.60
CA THR A 186 2.73 -0.26 4.58
C THR A 186 2.38 -0.85 5.95
N HIS A 187 2.95 -0.34 7.05
CA HIS A 187 2.65 -0.81 8.41
C HIS A 187 1.18 -0.56 8.83
N VAL A 188 0.52 0.49 8.31
CA VAL A 188 -0.92 0.74 8.54
C VAL A 188 -1.77 -0.24 7.71
N ILE A 189 -1.35 -0.55 6.48
CA ILE A 189 -1.99 -1.59 5.66
C ILE A 189 -1.93 -2.93 6.39
N GLU A 190 -0.75 -3.31 6.86
CA GLU A 190 -0.49 -4.57 7.57
C GLU A 190 -1.31 -4.67 8.85
N LEU A 191 -1.36 -3.58 9.64
CA LEU A 191 -2.21 -3.52 10.83
C LEU A 191 -3.69 -3.79 10.48
N ILE A 192 -4.23 -3.11 9.49
CA ILE A 192 -5.64 -3.28 9.08
C ILE A 192 -5.91 -4.70 8.59
N VAL A 193 -5.01 -5.25 7.78
CA VAL A 193 -5.12 -6.62 7.28
C VAL A 193 -5.08 -7.66 8.41
N GLU A 194 -4.21 -7.49 9.41
CA GLU A 194 -4.16 -8.36 10.60
C GLU A 194 -5.44 -8.28 11.45
N LEU A 195 -6.08 -7.10 11.53
CA LEU A 195 -7.33 -6.91 12.26
C LEU A 195 -8.54 -7.50 11.53
N VAL A 196 -8.58 -7.37 10.20
CA VAL A 196 -9.64 -7.93 9.36
C VAL A 196 -9.47 -9.43 9.15
N ALA A 197 -8.24 -9.92 9.14
CA ALA A 197 -7.84 -11.33 9.03
C ALA A 197 -8.52 -12.08 7.87
N PRO A 198 -8.25 -11.70 6.60
CA PRO A 198 -8.85 -12.33 5.43
C PRO A 198 -8.52 -13.84 5.36
N GLN A 199 -9.44 -14.60 4.76
CA GLN A 199 -9.30 -16.03 4.57
C GLN A 199 -9.32 -16.37 3.07
N LEU A 200 -8.66 -17.45 2.68
CA LEU A 200 -8.76 -17.97 1.32
C LEU A 200 -10.23 -18.26 0.97
N GLY A 201 -10.65 -17.82 -0.20
CA GLY A 201 -12.04 -17.87 -0.64
C GLY A 201 -12.84 -16.59 -0.38
N ASN A 202 -12.30 -15.65 0.40
CA ASN A 202 -12.91 -14.32 0.51
C ASN A 202 -12.71 -13.53 -0.78
N ARG A 203 -13.74 -12.81 -1.19
CA ARG A 203 -13.66 -11.76 -2.19
C ARG A 203 -13.30 -10.46 -1.48
N ILE A 204 -12.12 -9.92 -1.76
CA ILE A 204 -11.54 -8.76 -1.10
C ILE A 204 -11.55 -7.59 -2.06
N ALA A 205 -12.17 -6.47 -1.67
CA ALA A 205 -12.27 -5.28 -2.52
C ALA A 205 -11.63 -4.05 -1.89
N ASP A 206 -11.11 -3.17 -2.76
CA ASP A 206 -10.70 -1.82 -2.43
C ASP A 206 -11.40 -0.83 -3.40
N PRO A 207 -12.36 -0.02 -2.92
CA PRO A 207 -13.11 0.94 -3.75
C PRO A 207 -12.31 2.17 -4.21
N ALA A 208 -11.08 2.35 -3.75
CA ALA A 208 -10.17 3.45 -4.08
C ALA A 208 -8.73 2.93 -4.09
N SER A 209 -8.45 1.95 -4.97
CA SER A 209 -7.32 1.04 -4.83
C SER A 209 -5.94 1.66 -5.07
N GLY A 210 -5.86 2.80 -5.76
CA GLY A 210 -4.59 3.44 -6.07
C GLY A 210 -3.58 2.46 -6.68
N THR A 211 -2.44 2.30 -6.04
CA THR A 211 -1.39 1.35 -6.42
C THR A 211 -1.65 -0.09 -5.96
N ALA A 212 -2.84 -0.42 -5.51
CA ALA A 212 -3.27 -1.71 -4.98
C ALA A 212 -2.56 -2.17 -3.68
N GLY A 213 -2.09 -1.22 -2.85
CA GLY A 213 -1.35 -1.54 -1.64
C GLY A 213 -2.13 -2.40 -0.64
N PHE A 214 -3.41 -2.16 -0.42
CA PHE A 214 -4.25 -2.98 0.46
C PHE A 214 -4.47 -4.39 -0.10
N LEU A 215 -4.72 -4.52 -1.40
CA LEU A 215 -4.88 -5.83 -2.04
C LEU A 215 -3.60 -6.64 -1.96
N LEU A 216 -2.45 -6.00 -2.15
CA LEU A 216 -1.14 -6.60 -1.97
C LEU A 216 -0.89 -7.03 -0.52
N GLY A 217 -1.23 -6.17 0.46
CA GLY A 217 -1.12 -6.50 1.87
C GLY A 217 -1.96 -7.73 2.23
N ALA A 218 -3.20 -7.80 1.74
CA ALA A 218 -4.07 -8.96 1.91
C ALA A 218 -3.50 -10.22 1.24
N TYR A 219 -2.92 -10.09 0.04
CA TYR A 219 -2.23 -11.20 -0.63
C TYR A 219 -1.05 -11.72 0.20
N LYS A 220 -0.15 -10.83 0.66
CA LYS A 220 1.00 -11.19 1.52
C LYS A 220 0.55 -11.89 2.81
N TYR A 221 -0.53 -11.43 3.42
CA TYR A 221 -1.13 -12.05 4.60
C TYR A 221 -1.62 -13.48 4.29
N LEU A 222 -2.38 -13.66 3.19
CA LEU A 222 -2.90 -14.96 2.79
C LEU A 222 -1.80 -15.96 2.48
N ILE A 223 -0.81 -15.60 1.65
CA ILE A 223 0.28 -16.52 1.31
C ILE A 223 1.12 -16.90 2.54
N THR A 224 1.24 -16.00 3.53
CA THR A 224 1.93 -16.28 4.79
C THR A 224 1.28 -17.45 5.54
N GLN A 225 -0.04 -17.58 5.49
CA GLN A 225 -0.76 -18.69 6.13
C GLN A 225 -0.43 -20.05 5.48
N PHE A 226 -0.10 -20.04 4.19
CA PHE A 226 0.26 -21.23 3.42
C PHE A 226 1.77 -21.42 3.25
N THR A 227 2.59 -20.65 3.96
CA THR A 227 4.05 -20.80 3.97
C THR A 227 4.50 -21.58 5.20
N SER A 228 5.43 -22.50 5.03
CA SER A 228 6.05 -23.25 6.13
C SER A 228 6.87 -22.32 7.03
N ASP A 229 6.91 -22.60 8.33
CA ASP A 229 7.52 -21.70 9.31
C ASP A 229 9.01 -21.41 9.06
N ASN A 230 9.73 -22.37 8.48
CA ASN A 230 11.14 -22.21 8.10
C ASN A 230 11.38 -21.15 7.00
N TYR A 231 10.32 -20.77 6.27
CA TYR A 231 10.37 -19.80 5.19
C TYR A 231 9.62 -18.50 5.54
N LYS A 232 9.24 -18.36 6.81
CA LYS A 232 8.68 -17.11 7.35
C LYS A 232 9.78 -16.27 7.97
N GLN A 233 9.71 -14.98 7.74
CA GLN A 233 10.64 -13.99 8.28
C GLN A 233 9.88 -12.79 8.81
N GLU A 234 10.48 -12.09 9.76
CA GLU A 234 9.99 -10.81 10.22
C GLU A 234 10.32 -9.74 9.19
N ASP A 235 9.33 -8.95 8.83
CA ASP A 235 9.49 -7.80 7.92
C ASP A 235 9.99 -6.54 8.66
N ASP A 236 10.14 -5.44 7.92
CA ASP A 236 10.64 -4.17 8.46
C ASP A 236 9.70 -3.51 9.48
N ASN A 237 8.47 -3.97 9.60
CA ASN A 237 7.45 -3.47 10.52
C ASN A 237 7.16 -4.46 11.67
N GLY A 238 7.94 -5.54 11.77
CA GLY A 238 7.82 -6.54 12.82
C GLY A 238 6.74 -7.61 12.58
N PHE A 239 6.14 -7.66 11.38
CA PHE A 239 5.16 -8.68 11.05
C PHE A 239 5.83 -9.92 10.46
N ILE A 240 5.34 -11.09 10.84
CA ILE A 240 5.81 -12.34 10.25
C ILE A 240 5.20 -12.50 8.85
N ARG A 241 6.05 -12.67 7.85
CA ARG A 241 5.67 -12.82 6.44
C ARG A 241 6.34 -14.05 5.81
N GLY A 242 5.59 -14.72 4.94
CA GLY A 242 6.07 -15.82 4.13
C GLY A 242 5.70 -15.59 2.65
N THR A 243 6.53 -16.08 1.74
CA THR A 243 6.43 -15.78 0.31
C THR A 243 6.30 -17.00 -0.58
N LEU A 244 6.63 -18.17 -0.07
CA LEU A 244 6.69 -19.38 -0.90
C LEU A 244 5.32 -20.03 -1.12
N ALA A 245 4.37 -19.86 -0.19
CA ALA A 245 3.08 -20.55 -0.22
C ALA A 245 3.21 -22.07 -0.52
N ASP A 246 4.28 -22.71 0.00
CA ASP A 246 4.65 -24.10 -0.27
C ASP A 246 3.59 -25.11 0.20
N LYS A 247 2.70 -24.70 1.11
CA LYS A 247 1.55 -25.50 1.57
C LYS A 247 0.30 -25.33 0.70
N LEU A 248 0.28 -24.37 -0.24
CA LEU A 248 -0.82 -24.16 -1.16
C LEU A 248 -0.66 -25.09 -2.38
N VAL A 249 -0.98 -26.36 -2.21
CA VAL A 249 -0.79 -27.39 -3.24
C VAL A 249 -2.00 -27.63 -4.13
N ASP A 250 -3.20 -27.31 -3.67
CA ASP A 250 -4.44 -27.46 -4.44
C ASP A 250 -4.53 -26.42 -5.57
N ASP A 251 -4.69 -26.89 -6.80
CA ASP A 251 -4.75 -26.03 -7.98
C ASP A 251 -6.02 -25.15 -8.03
N ASN A 252 -7.14 -25.62 -7.47
CA ASN A 252 -8.34 -24.78 -7.33
C ASN A 252 -8.12 -23.66 -6.32
N ALA A 253 -7.42 -23.94 -5.21
CA ALA A 253 -7.06 -22.93 -4.23
C ALA A 253 -6.08 -21.89 -4.79
N LYS A 254 -5.08 -22.32 -5.61
CA LYS A 254 -4.19 -21.42 -6.33
C LYS A 254 -4.96 -20.54 -7.32
N LYS A 255 -5.86 -21.14 -8.09
CA LYS A 255 -6.71 -20.42 -9.04
C LYS A 255 -7.59 -19.40 -8.32
N MET A 256 -8.26 -19.81 -7.25
CA MET A 256 -9.08 -18.92 -6.43
C MET A 256 -8.29 -17.72 -5.93
N LEU A 257 -7.09 -17.95 -5.36
CA LEU A 257 -6.21 -16.88 -4.88
C LEU A 257 -5.83 -15.91 -6.00
N ASN A 258 -5.49 -16.41 -7.18
CA ASN A 258 -4.95 -15.61 -8.28
C ASN A 258 -6.01 -14.91 -9.13
N GLU A 259 -7.23 -15.45 -9.21
CA GLU A 259 -8.22 -15.00 -10.18
C GLU A 259 -9.53 -14.50 -9.54
N GLU A 260 -9.83 -14.89 -8.28
CA GLU A 260 -11.18 -14.69 -7.72
C GLU A 260 -11.18 -13.90 -6.40
N THR A 261 -10.00 -13.57 -5.86
CA THR A 261 -9.86 -12.99 -4.53
C THR A 261 -9.78 -11.45 -4.53
N PHE A 262 -9.03 -10.83 -5.44
CA PHE A 262 -8.66 -9.41 -5.35
C PHE A 262 -9.36 -8.54 -6.39
N PHE A 263 -10.09 -7.51 -5.91
CA PHE A 263 -10.87 -6.57 -6.73
C PHE A 263 -10.51 -5.14 -6.35
N GLY A 264 -10.01 -4.36 -7.29
CA GLY A 264 -9.69 -2.95 -7.10
C GLY A 264 -10.50 -2.05 -8.02
N PHE A 265 -10.82 -0.86 -7.55
CA PHE A 265 -11.49 0.16 -8.34
C PHE A 265 -10.77 1.49 -8.18
N ASP A 266 -10.55 2.19 -9.27
CA ASP A 266 -10.00 3.54 -9.26
C ASP A 266 -10.53 4.34 -10.45
N ILE A 267 -10.41 5.67 -10.38
CA ILE A 267 -10.78 6.59 -11.46
C ILE A 267 -9.56 7.13 -12.22
N ASP A 268 -8.36 6.83 -11.76
CA ASP A 268 -7.11 7.21 -12.42
C ASP A 268 -6.54 6.05 -13.23
N PRO A 269 -6.52 6.14 -14.58
CA PRO A 269 -6.01 5.08 -15.43
C PRO A 269 -4.53 4.73 -15.18
N THR A 270 -3.72 5.69 -14.73
CA THR A 270 -2.30 5.45 -14.39
C THR A 270 -2.19 4.63 -13.11
N MET A 271 -3.00 4.94 -12.09
CA MET A 271 -3.05 4.15 -10.86
C MET A 271 -3.48 2.71 -11.13
N ILE A 272 -4.48 2.52 -11.97
CA ILE A 272 -4.94 1.19 -12.36
C ILE A 272 -3.81 0.38 -13.02
N ARG A 273 -3.08 0.96 -13.98
CA ARG A 273 -1.95 0.27 -14.63
C ARG A 273 -0.82 -0.06 -13.65
N ILE A 274 -0.47 0.89 -12.79
CA ILE A 274 0.53 0.67 -11.73
C ILE A 274 0.07 -0.43 -10.78
N GLY A 275 -1.19 -0.39 -10.33
CA GLY A 275 -1.76 -1.39 -9.43
C GLY A 275 -1.81 -2.80 -10.04
N LEU A 276 -2.25 -2.92 -11.30
CA LEU A 276 -2.23 -4.20 -12.03
C LEU A 276 -0.81 -4.78 -12.10
N MET A 277 0.16 -3.98 -12.53
CA MET A 277 1.56 -4.43 -12.62
C MET A 277 2.14 -4.73 -11.23
N ASN A 278 1.77 -3.95 -10.20
CA ASN A 278 2.18 -4.22 -8.83
C ASN A 278 1.74 -5.62 -8.37
N LEU A 279 0.46 -5.94 -8.54
CA LEU A 279 -0.07 -7.25 -8.17
C LEU A 279 0.54 -8.38 -9.00
N MET A 280 0.73 -8.17 -10.32
CA MET A 280 1.36 -9.17 -11.20
C MET A 280 2.83 -9.42 -10.84
N MET A 281 3.58 -8.38 -10.48
CA MET A 281 4.97 -8.51 -10.04
C MET A 281 5.11 -9.29 -8.72
N HIS A 282 4.07 -9.32 -7.90
CA HIS A 282 4.04 -10.12 -6.67
C HIS A 282 3.43 -11.51 -6.86
N GLY A 283 3.08 -11.91 -8.08
CA GLY A 283 2.67 -13.27 -8.41
C GLY A 283 1.17 -13.47 -8.60
N ILE A 284 0.33 -12.45 -8.51
CA ILE A 284 -1.09 -12.52 -8.86
C ILE A 284 -1.21 -12.44 -10.38
N THR A 285 -1.58 -13.55 -11.00
CA THR A 285 -1.52 -13.66 -12.48
C THR A 285 -2.65 -12.95 -13.20
N GLN A 286 -3.83 -12.83 -12.58
CA GLN A 286 -5.01 -12.17 -13.17
C GLN A 286 -5.68 -11.20 -12.20
N PRO A 287 -5.00 -10.09 -11.83
CA PRO A 287 -5.57 -9.10 -10.92
C PRO A 287 -6.78 -8.40 -11.56
N LYS A 288 -7.81 -8.14 -10.75
CA LYS A 288 -9.04 -7.46 -11.21
C LYS A 288 -9.07 -6.03 -10.67
N ILE A 289 -8.33 -5.14 -11.30
CA ILE A 289 -8.44 -3.70 -11.04
C ILE A 289 -9.11 -3.05 -12.25
N ASP A 290 -10.20 -2.33 -12.01
CA ASP A 290 -11.03 -1.76 -13.07
C ASP A 290 -11.24 -0.25 -12.89
N TYR A 291 -11.47 0.43 -14.02
CA TYR A 291 -11.87 1.82 -14.04
C TYR A 291 -13.34 1.95 -13.66
N LYS A 292 -13.60 2.28 -12.40
CA LYS A 292 -14.95 2.52 -11.88
C LYS A 292 -14.93 3.59 -10.80
N ASP A 293 -15.76 4.58 -10.95
CA ASP A 293 -16.14 5.46 -9.85
C ASP A 293 -17.18 4.74 -8.99
N THR A 294 -16.74 4.22 -7.84
CA THR A 294 -17.58 3.44 -6.94
C THR A 294 -18.68 4.25 -6.26
N LEU A 295 -18.60 5.58 -6.30
CA LEU A 295 -19.63 6.47 -5.79
C LEU A 295 -20.66 6.86 -6.86
N SER A 296 -20.37 6.61 -8.14
CA SER A 296 -21.20 7.02 -9.25
C SER A 296 -22.45 6.13 -9.41
N LYS A 297 -23.44 6.67 -10.12
CA LYS A 297 -24.69 5.98 -10.48
C LYS A 297 -24.51 4.69 -11.29
N ASN A 298 -23.35 4.53 -11.94
CA ASN A 298 -23.05 3.37 -12.75
C ASN A 298 -22.48 2.19 -11.95
N TYR A 299 -22.17 2.37 -10.67
CA TYR A 299 -21.66 1.30 -9.82
C TYR A 299 -22.81 0.44 -9.28
N ASN A 300 -22.72 -0.89 -9.44
CA ASN A 300 -23.80 -1.83 -9.16
C ASN A 300 -23.35 -3.10 -8.40
N GLU A 301 -22.21 -3.08 -7.72
CA GLU A 301 -21.67 -4.25 -7.02
C GLU A 301 -21.98 -4.20 -5.51
N ASP A 302 -23.23 -4.00 -5.14
CA ASP A 302 -23.69 -4.06 -3.76
C ASP A 302 -23.78 -5.54 -3.28
N ASN A 303 -23.46 -5.78 -2.00
CA ASN A 303 -23.45 -7.11 -1.36
C ASN A 303 -22.57 -8.17 -2.07
N ALA A 304 -21.47 -7.73 -2.66
CA ALA A 304 -20.63 -8.57 -3.52
C ALA A 304 -19.36 -9.10 -2.83
N TYR A 305 -18.93 -8.50 -1.72
CA TYR A 305 -17.61 -8.73 -1.15
C TYR A 305 -17.68 -9.21 0.29
N ASP A 306 -16.74 -10.10 0.64
CA ASP A 306 -16.55 -10.60 1.99
C ASP A 306 -15.79 -9.61 2.84
N ILE A 307 -14.81 -8.97 2.21
CA ILE A 307 -13.90 -8.03 2.85
C ILE A 307 -13.78 -6.79 1.98
N VAL A 308 -13.85 -5.63 2.63
CA VAL A 308 -13.53 -4.35 2.00
C VAL A 308 -12.51 -3.63 2.87
N ILE A 309 -11.34 -3.36 2.29
CA ILE A 309 -10.24 -2.64 2.95
C ILE A 309 -9.86 -1.43 2.09
N ALA A 310 -9.81 -0.25 2.71
CA ALA A 310 -9.59 0.97 1.95
C ALA A 310 -9.03 2.12 2.79
N ASN A 311 -8.34 3.00 2.09
CA ASN A 311 -8.04 4.36 2.55
C ASN A 311 -8.57 5.36 1.51
N PRO A 312 -9.89 5.66 1.54
CA PRO A 312 -10.49 6.56 0.57
C PRO A 312 -10.03 8.02 0.77
N PRO A 313 -10.24 8.90 -0.22
CA PRO A 313 -9.91 10.31 -0.08
C PRO A 313 -10.57 10.95 1.14
N PHE A 314 -9.79 11.73 1.92
CA PHE A 314 -10.25 12.34 3.16
C PHE A 314 -11.14 13.57 2.96
N THR A 315 -11.10 14.15 1.77
CA THR A 315 -11.89 15.32 1.38
C THR A 315 -12.29 15.22 -0.09
N GLY A 316 -13.44 15.75 -0.41
CA GLY A 316 -13.94 15.81 -1.77
C GLY A 316 -15.45 16.00 -1.81
N SER A 317 -15.95 16.34 -2.97
CA SER A 317 -17.38 16.46 -3.22
C SER A 317 -17.72 15.92 -4.60
N ILE A 318 -18.82 15.19 -4.69
CA ILE A 318 -19.32 14.60 -5.93
C ILE A 318 -20.51 15.42 -6.41
N ASP A 319 -20.64 15.53 -7.73
CA ASP A 319 -21.84 16.13 -8.31
C ASP A 319 -23.08 15.27 -7.97
N LYS A 320 -24.14 15.92 -7.50
CA LYS A 320 -25.39 15.23 -7.14
C LYS A 320 -25.99 14.45 -8.31
N GLY A 321 -25.80 14.93 -9.55
CA GLY A 321 -26.31 14.30 -10.75
C GLY A 321 -25.62 12.98 -11.11
N ASP A 322 -24.40 12.78 -10.61
CA ASP A 322 -23.62 11.56 -10.83
C ASP A 322 -23.64 10.59 -9.66
N LEU A 323 -24.21 11.01 -8.53
CA LEU A 323 -24.26 10.21 -7.32
C LEU A 323 -25.12 8.96 -7.50
N ASN A 324 -24.67 7.84 -6.94
CA ASN A 324 -25.41 6.58 -6.97
C ASN A 324 -26.72 6.69 -6.17
N GLU A 325 -27.82 6.30 -6.80
CA GLU A 325 -29.18 6.37 -6.22
C GLU A 325 -29.38 5.44 -5.01
N SER A 326 -28.50 4.46 -4.82
CA SER A 326 -28.57 3.55 -3.67
C SER A 326 -28.18 4.23 -2.34
N PHE A 327 -27.47 5.37 -2.38
CA PHE A 327 -27.11 6.08 -1.14
C PHE A 327 -28.32 6.58 -0.39
N THR A 328 -28.27 6.40 0.94
CA THR A 328 -29.36 6.80 1.86
C THR A 328 -29.06 8.09 2.59
N ILE A 329 -27.77 8.46 2.70
CA ILE A 329 -27.33 9.68 3.36
C ILE A 329 -27.32 10.85 2.37
N ALA A 330 -28.05 11.90 2.70
CA ALA A 330 -28.12 13.10 1.86
C ALA A 330 -26.87 13.97 2.01
N THR A 331 -25.82 13.64 1.27
CA THR A 331 -24.55 14.38 1.27
C THR A 331 -23.85 14.27 -0.07
N THR A 332 -22.91 15.16 -0.33
CA THR A 332 -21.96 15.08 -1.45
C THR A 332 -20.53 14.87 -0.97
N LYS A 333 -20.31 14.79 0.35
CA LYS A 333 -18.98 14.62 0.95
C LYS A 333 -18.45 13.23 0.73
N SER A 334 -17.32 13.11 0.05
CA SER A 334 -16.72 11.84 -0.33
C SER A 334 -16.37 10.98 0.90
N GLU A 335 -15.87 11.56 1.97
CA GLU A 335 -15.47 10.83 3.18
C GLU A 335 -16.64 10.08 3.86
N ILE A 336 -17.86 10.61 3.76
CA ILE A 336 -19.07 9.94 4.28
C ILE A 336 -19.57 8.90 3.28
N LEU A 337 -19.63 9.28 1.99
CA LEU A 337 -20.12 8.43 0.92
C LEU A 337 -19.28 7.15 0.76
N PHE A 338 -17.96 7.23 0.92
CA PHE A 338 -17.12 6.04 0.87
C PHE A 338 -17.41 5.06 2.01
N VAL A 339 -17.65 5.54 3.23
CA VAL A 339 -18.03 4.64 4.35
C VAL A 339 -19.39 3.97 4.06
N GLU A 340 -20.39 4.71 3.55
CA GLU A 340 -21.66 4.13 3.14
C GLU A 340 -21.49 3.18 1.96
N ARG A 341 -20.62 3.49 0.99
CA ARG A 341 -20.30 2.61 -0.15
C ARG A 341 -19.67 1.30 0.32
N ILE A 342 -18.72 1.35 1.22
CA ILE A 342 -18.08 0.17 1.81
C ILE A 342 -19.13 -0.70 2.51
N TYR A 343 -20.01 -0.10 3.32
CA TYR A 343 -21.13 -0.82 3.92
C TYR A 343 -22.00 -1.51 2.88
N LYS A 344 -22.31 -0.85 1.76
CA LYS A 344 -23.14 -1.43 0.68
C LYS A 344 -22.44 -2.55 -0.08
N MET A 345 -21.15 -2.41 -0.37
CA MET A 345 -20.34 -3.42 -1.06
C MET A 345 -20.23 -4.73 -0.26
N LEU A 346 -20.18 -4.66 1.07
CA LEU A 346 -20.12 -5.84 1.92
C LEU A 346 -21.40 -6.69 1.81
N ARG A 347 -21.21 -8.01 1.70
CA ARG A 347 -22.28 -8.98 1.96
C ARG A 347 -22.60 -9.07 3.45
N MET A 348 -23.74 -9.69 3.80
CA MET A 348 -24.06 -9.97 5.20
C MET A 348 -22.99 -10.85 5.82
N GLY A 349 -22.47 -10.45 6.99
CA GLY A 349 -21.32 -11.08 7.65
C GLY A 349 -19.95 -10.67 7.10
N GLY A 350 -19.90 -9.85 6.05
CA GLY A 350 -18.66 -9.31 5.51
C GLY A 350 -18.05 -8.22 6.42
N THR A 351 -16.73 -8.12 6.44
CA THR A 351 -15.98 -7.24 7.35
C THR A 351 -15.23 -6.16 6.58
N ALA A 352 -15.22 -4.94 7.10
CA ALA A 352 -14.42 -3.83 6.59
C ALA A 352 -13.33 -3.39 7.56
N GLY A 353 -12.23 -2.93 6.98
CA GLY A 353 -11.19 -2.14 7.63
C GLY A 353 -10.95 -0.86 6.83
N VAL A 354 -11.34 0.30 7.36
CA VAL A 354 -11.29 1.55 6.61
C VAL A 354 -10.62 2.66 7.39
N VAL A 355 -9.76 3.41 6.72
CA VAL A 355 -9.19 4.65 7.24
C VAL A 355 -10.15 5.80 6.96
N VAL A 356 -10.44 6.58 7.99
CA VAL A 356 -11.30 7.77 7.88
C VAL A 356 -10.64 8.98 8.55
N PRO A 357 -10.90 10.21 8.10
CA PRO A 357 -10.53 11.40 8.87
C PRO A 357 -11.33 11.43 10.16
N GLN A 358 -10.71 11.86 11.26
CA GLN A 358 -11.38 11.89 12.58
C GLN A 358 -12.68 12.68 12.60
N GLY A 359 -12.86 13.64 11.68
CA GLY A 359 -14.13 14.35 11.51
C GLY A 359 -15.35 13.43 11.29
N VAL A 360 -15.18 12.23 10.78
CA VAL A 360 -16.25 11.23 10.66
C VAL A 360 -16.73 10.77 12.04
N LEU A 361 -15.85 10.70 13.03
CA LEU A 361 -16.14 10.18 14.36
C LEU A 361 -17.03 11.12 15.19
N PHE A 362 -16.87 12.43 15.05
CA PHE A 362 -17.53 13.44 15.92
C PHE A 362 -18.19 14.61 15.17
N GLY A 363 -18.13 14.65 13.86
CA GLY A 363 -18.73 15.73 13.08
C GLY A 363 -20.21 15.97 13.44
N SER A 364 -20.59 17.24 13.61
CA SER A 364 -21.93 17.64 14.11
C SER A 364 -23.03 17.65 13.05
N GLY A 365 -22.69 17.56 11.76
CA GLY A 365 -23.67 17.55 10.66
C GLY A 365 -24.47 16.26 10.60
N ASN A 366 -25.76 16.35 10.17
CA ASN A 366 -26.65 15.19 10.10
C ASN A 366 -26.04 14.00 9.32
N ALA A 367 -25.37 14.26 8.20
CA ALA A 367 -24.76 13.22 7.40
C ALA A 367 -23.66 12.44 8.18
N PHE A 368 -22.87 13.13 9.02
CA PHE A 368 -21.89 12.47 9.89
C PHE A 368 -22.57 11.62 10.97
N LYS A 369 -23.64 12.11 11.54
CA LYS A 369 -24.43 11.34 12.51
C LYS A 369 -25.08 10.13 11.86
N ASP A 370 -25.63 10.29 10.67
CA ASP A 370 -26.34 9.22 9.97
C ASP A 370 -25.39 8.07 9.57
N ILE A 371 -24.14 8.37 9.16
CA ILE A 371 -23.17 7.29 8.90
C ILE A 371 -22.77 6.56 10.20
N ARG A 372 -22.60 7.27 11.33
CA ARG A 372 -22.31 6.64 12.61
C ARG A 372 -23.47 5.77 13.09
N LYS A 373 -24.73 6.18 12.84
CA LYS A 373 -25.90 5.32 13.09
C LYS A 373 -25.89 4.04 12.26
N ILE A 374 -25.52 4.11 10.97
CA ILE A 374 -25.37 2.91 10.15
C ILE A 374 -24.34 1.97 10.78
N LEU A 375 -23.18 2.48 11.21
CA LEU A 375 -22.12 1.67 11.80
C LEU A 375 -22.54 1.02 13.14
N ILE A 376 -23.30 1.72 13.97
CA ILE A 376 -23.72 1.23 15.30
C ILE A 376 -24.99 0.37 15.23
N ASP A 377 -25.95 0.72 14.36
CA ASP A 377 -27.27 0.09 14.38
C ASP A 377 -27.43 -1.02 13.33
N LYS A 378 -26.62 -1.00 12.26
CA LYS A 378 -26.71 -1.97 11.15
C LYS A 378 -25.47 -2.85 11.00
N CYS A 379 -24.42 -2.58 11.78
CA CYS A 379 -23.18 -3.35 11.78
C CYS A 379 -22.80 -3.73 13.21
N GLU A 380 -21.88 -4.68 13.35
CA GLU A 380 -21.05 -4.85 14.53
C GLU A 380 -19.84 -3.95 14.37
N LEU A 381 -19.84 -2.76 14.96
CA LEU A 381 -18.66 -1.89 15.02
C LEU A 381 -17.72 -2.45 16.10
N LYS A 382 -16.66 -3.14 15.65
CA LYS A 382 -15.72 -3.87 16.54
C LYS A 382 -14.68 -2.97 17.17
N ALA A 383 -14.13 -2.03 16.37
CA ALA A 383 -13.05 -1.16 16.83
C ALA A 383 -13.07 0.21 16.17
N VAL A 384 -12.65 1.20 16.96
CA VAL A 384 -12.27 2.54 16.53
C VAL A 384 -10.85 2.80 17.05
N ILE A 385 -9.88 2.87 16.15
CA ILE A 385 -8.47 3.09 16.49
C ILE A 385 -8.10 4.49 16.02
N SER A 386 -7.97 5.43 16.95
CA SER A 386 -7.55 6.81 16.66
C SER A 386 -6.04 6.84 16.43
N MET A 387 -5.62 7.39 15.30
CA MET A 387 -4.21 7.56 14.96
C MET A 387 -3.77 9.02 15.13
N PRO A 388 -2.54 9.29 15.58
CA PRO A 388 -2.05 10.64 15.76
C PRO A 388 -1.95 11.39 14.43
N SER A 389 -2.03 12.73 14.49
CA SER A 389 -1.73 13.55 13.32
C SER A 389 -0.28 13.31 12.87
N GLY A 390 -0.06 13.26 11.54
CA GLY A 390 1.26 13.02 10.97
C GLY A 390 1.53 11.59 10.52
N VAL A 391 0.70 10.59 10.84
CA VAL A 391 0.84 9.21 10.31
C VAL A 391 0.86 9.20 8.78
N PHE A 392 0.07 10.07 8.14
CA PHE A 392 -0.02 10.19 6.68
C PHE A 392 0.84 11.31 6.08
N LYS A 393 1.74 11.91 6.85
CA LYS A 393 2.69 12.90 6.29
C LYS A 393 3.62 12.28 5.25
N PRO A 394 4.08 13.06 4.28
CA PRO A 394 3.86 14.51 4.09
C PRO A 394 2.51 14.92 3.46
N TYR A 395 1.60 13.99 3.17
CA TYR A 395 0.36 14.27 2.41
C TYR A 395 -0.75 14.90 3.23
N ALA A 396 -1.02 14.34 4.40
CA ALA A 396 -2.08 14.80 5.27
C ALA A 396 -1.57 14.94 6.69
N GLY A 397 -1.62 16.15 7.22
CA GLY A 397 -1.36 16.43 8.62
C GLY A 397 -2.58 16.20 9.52
N VAL A 398 -3.71 15.75 8.94
CA VAL A 398 -4.95 15.53 9.69
C VAL A 398 -4.87 14.23 10.52
N ALA A 399 -5.47 14.27 11.70
CA ALA A 399 -5.66 13.07 12.48
C ALA A 399 -6.71 12.16 11.82
N THR A 400 -6.46 10.86 11.84
CA THR A 400 -7.28 9.85 11.18
C THR A 400 -7.64 8.75 12.16
N ALA A 401 -8.54 7.85 11.77
CA ALA A 401 -8.88 6.68 12.55
C ALA A 401 -9.10 5.46 11.63
N ILE A 402 -8.91 4.28 12.19
CA ILE A 402 -9.28 3.02 11.56
C ILE A 402 -10.60 2.56 12.16
N LEU A 403 -11.55 2.22 11.30
CA LEU A 403 -12.81 1.58 11.68
C LEU A 403 -12.79 0.12 11.23
N ILE A 404 -13.09 -0.79 12.18
CA ILE A 404 -13.28 -2.22 11.88
C ILE A 404 -14.72 -2.57 12.20
N PHE A 405 -15.48 -2.98 11.19
CA PHE A 405 -16.90 -3.34 11.37
C PHE A 405 -17.33 -4.50 10.47
N THR A 406 -18.35 -5.25 10.91
CA THR A 406 -18.97 -6.34 10.16
C THR A 406 -20.43 -6.01 9.85
N LYS A 407 -20.83 -6.11 8.58
CA LYS A 407 -22.20 -5.83 8.15
C LYS A 407 -23.17 -6.87 8.69
N GLY A 408 -24.29 -6.42 9.27
CA GLY A 408 -25.37 -7.26 9.78
C GLY A 408 -25.07 -7.96 11.10
N GLY A 409 -23.95 -7.65 11.75
CA GLY A 409 -23.69 -8.01 13.14
C GLY A 409 -24.39 -7.06 14.11
N GLU A 410 -24.41 -7.40 15.39
CA GLU A 410 -24.94 -6.57 16.46
C GLU A 410 -23.80 -5.94 17.25
N THR A 411 -23.79 -4.63 17.36
CA THR A 411 -22.86 -3.92 18.24
C THR A 411 -23.38 -4.00 19.67
N ASN A 412 -22.65 -4.65 20.56
CA ASN A 412 -22.89 -4.65 22.01
C ASN A 412 -22.01 -3.61 22.71
N ASP A 413 -20.74 -3.63 22.40
CA ASP A 413 -19.77 -2.64 22.83
C ASP A 413 -18.82 -2.33 21.65
N VAL A 414 -18.17 -1.18 21.71
CA VAL A 414 -17.15 -0.77 20.74
C VAL A 414 -15.82 -0.63 21.46
N TRP A 415 -14.79 -1.29 20.95
CA TRP A 415 -13.44 -1.13 21.47
C TRP A 415 -12.76 0.09 20.88
N PHE A 416 -12.34 1.00 21.75
CA PHE A 416 -11.59 2.19 21.40
C PHE A 416 -10.10 1.99 21.72
N TYR A 417 -9.24 2.48 20.85
CA TYR A 417 -7.79 2.53 21.05
C TYR A 417 -7.25 3.89 20.63
N GLU A 418 -6.44 4.52 21.47
CA GLU A 418 -5.70 5.74 21.15
C GLU A 418 -4.25 5.36 20.78
N MET A 419 -3.95 5.26 19.50
CA MET A 419 -2.58 5.03 19.05
C MET A 419 -1.72 6.27 19.34
N LYS A 420 -0.65 6.11 20.09
CA LYS A 420 0.32 7.16 20.40
C LYS A 420 1.48 7.18 19.42
N SER A 421 1.90 6.01 18.97
CA SER A 421 3.00 5.85 18.03
C SER A 421 2.72 4.71 17.06
N ASP A 422 3.04 4.93 15.79
CA ASP A 422 3.05 3.90 14.75
C ASP A 422 4.47 3.40 14.44
N GLY A 423 5.41 3.64 15.36
CA GLY A 423 6.81 3.25 15.22
C GLY A 423 7.62 4.13 14.27
N ARG A 424 7.10 5.30 13.89
CA ARG A 424 7.79 6.25 13.00
C ARG A 424 7.67 7.67 13.52
N SER A 425 8.64 8.53 13.17
CA SER A 425 8.54 9.96 13.50
C SER A 425 7.32 10.58 12.85
N LEU A 426 6.66 11.52 13.56
CA LEU A 426 5.46 12.21 13.06
C LEU A 426 5.77 13.47 12.24
N ASP A 427 7.04 13.64 11.84
CA ASP A 427 7.50 14.66 10.89
C ASP A 427 7.36 14.19 9.44
N ASP A 428 7.73 15.05 8.49
CA ASP A 428 7.58 14.75 7.05
C ASP A 428 8.53 13.64 6.56
N ASN A 429 9.60 13.33 7.31
CA ASN A 429 10.54 12.27 6.95
C ASN A 429 10.06 10.87 7.33
N ARG A 430 9.16 10.74 8.29
CA ARG A 430 8.59 9.46 8.73
C ARG A 430 9.66 8.39 9.03
N LYS A 431 10.77 8.80 9.70
CA LYS A 431 11.88 7.90 10.01
C LYS A 431 11.46 6.83 11.02
N PRO A 432 11.95 5.59 10.85
CA PRO A 432 11.79 4.55 11.86
C PRO A 432 12.28 5.00 13.24
N LEU A 433 11.50 4.75 14.29
CA LEU A 433 11.90 4.98 15.67
C LEU A 433 12.75 3.81 16.18
N LEU A 434 13.64 4.10 17.11
CA LEU A 434 14.51 3.12 17.76
C LEU A 434 14.31 3.18 19.27
N ASN A 435 14.36 2.03 19.92
CA ASN A 435 14.46 1.89 21.37
C ASN A 435 15.84 2.37 21.86
N PRO A 436 16.04 2.60 23.17
CA PRO A 436 17.32 3.00 23.74
C PRO A 436 18.49 2.03 23.45
N ASP A 437 18.20 0.76 23.20
CA ASP A 437 19.15 -0.29 22.83
C ASP A 437 19.43 -0.39 21.32
N ASN A 438 18.96 0.57 20.54
CA ASN A 438 19.01 0.62 19.07
C ASN A 438 18.22 -0.48 18.35
N THR A 439 17.36 -1.22 19.02
CA THR A 439 16.39 -2.10 18.35
C THR A 439 15.25 -1.28 17.76
N ARG A 440 14.54 -1.87 16.80
CA ARG A 440 13.40 -1.22 16.13
C ARG A 440 12.23 -1.02 17.12
N ASP A 441 11.72 0.21 17.22
CA ASP A 441 10.47 0.50 17.91
C ASP A 441 9.31 0.43 16.91
N TYR A 442 8.36 -0.46 17.14
CA TYR A 442 7.16 -0.63 16.30
C TYR A 442 5.95 0.16 16.81
N GLY A 443 6.12 0.97 17.84
CA GLY A 443 5.03 1.69 18.48
C GLY A 443 3.92 0.76 18.99
N ASP A 444 2.69 1.16 18.78
CA ASP A 444 1.51 0.44 19.29
C ASP A 444 1.02 -0.71 18.38
N LEU A 445 1.62 -0.93 17.20
CA LEU A 445 1.09 -1.82 16.17
C LEU A 445 0.77 -3.22 16.69
N HIS A 446 1.73 -3.87 17.35
CA HIS A 446 1.57 -5.24 17.84
C HIS A 446 0.65 -5.31 19.06
N LEU A 447 0.69 -4.28 19.92
CA LEU A 447 -0.20 -4.20 21.07
C LEU A 447 -1.67 -4.09 20.63
N ILE A 448 -1.96 -3.27 19.61
CA ILE A 448 -3.30 -3.15 19.04
C ILE A 448 -3.82 -4.51 18.59
N ILE A 449 -3.03 -5.28 17.84
CA ILE A 449 -3.42 -6.60 17.35
C ILE A 449 -3.65 -7.57 18.51
N GLN A 450 -2.76 -7.58 19.49
CA GLN A 450 -2.85 -8.43 20.66
C GLN A 450 -4.11 -8.13 21.49
N GLU A 451 -4.38 -6.85 21.76
CA GLU A 451 -5.55 -6.43 22.54
C GLU A 451 -6.85 -6.62 21.76
N PHE A 452 -6.85 -6.39 20.44
CA PHE A 452 -8.01 -6.63 19.60
C PHE A 452 -8.41 -8.12 19.56
N LYS A 453 -7.46 -9.06 19.60
CA LYS A 453 -7.73 -10.51 19.61
C LYS A 453 -8.24 -11.04 20.95
N LYS A 454 -8.14 -10.28 22.04
CA LYS A 454 -8.66 -10.71 23.37
C LYS A 454 -10.19 -10.78 23.35
N LYS A 455 -10.76 -11.85 23.91
CA LYS A 455 -12.22 -12.03 24.05
C LYS A 455 -12.86 -11.02 25.00
N ARG A 456 -12.16 -10.68 26.09
CA ARG A 456 -12.64 -9.70 27.07
C ARG A 456 -11.82 -8.42 26.92
N LYS A 457 -12.50 -7.33 26.58
CA LYS A 457 -11.89 -6.02 26.45
C LYS A 457 -11.74 -5.32 27.80
N ASN A 458 -10.72 -4.48 27.92
CA ASN A 458 -10.55 -3.59 29.05
C ASN A 458 -11.71 -2.58 29.10
N THR A 459 -12.14 -2.20 30.29
CA THR A 459 -13.20 -1.19 30.53
C THR A 459 -12.72 0.01 31.35
N ASP A 460 -11.43 0.00 31.74
CA ASP A 460 -10.85 1.15 32.47
C ASP A 460 -10.54 2.29 31.50
N ARG A 461 -11.26 3.38 31.63
CA ARG A 461 -11.19 4.56 30.75
C ARG A 461 -9.97 5.46 31.00
N LYS A 462 -9.15 5.12 31.98
CA LYS A 462 -7.86 5.77 32.24
C LYS A 462 -6.76 5.19 31.36
N GLU A 463 -7.01 4.00 30.82
CA GLU A 463 -6.07 3.30 29.95
C GLU A 463 -6.15 3.81 28.50
N GLN A 464 -5.13 3.50 27.72
CA GLN A 464 -5.03 3.88 26.32
C GLN A 464 -6.11 3.23 25.44
N HIS A 465 -6.73 2.15 25.90
CA HIS A 465 -7.78 1.43 25.20
C HIS A 465 -8.82 0.86 26.16
N PHE A 466 -10.07 0.92 25.75
CA PHE A 466 -11.20 0.41 26.53
C PHE A 466 -12.42 0.17 25.63
N ALA A 467 -13.39 -0.60 26.15
CA ALA A 467 -14.66 -0.83 25.48
C ALA A 467 -15.77 0.04 26.09
N ILE A 468 -16.65 0.55 25.24
CA ILE A 468 -17.81 1.38 25.60
C ILE A 468 -19.08 0.67 25.13
N PRO A 469 -20.09 0.49 26.02
CA PRO A 469 -21.38 -0.08 25.66
C PRO A 469 -22.11 0.77 24.62
N LYS A 470 -22.84 0.11 23.71
CA LYS A 470 -23.64 0.74 22.65
C LYS A 470 -24.58 1.81 23.19
N GLU A 471 -25.27 1.53 24.31
CA GLU A 471 -26.26 2.42 24.94
C GLU A 471 -25.63 3.77 25.30
N GLU A 472 -24.38 3.74 25.76
CA GLU A 472 -23.67 4.98 26.11
C GLU A 472 -23.28 5.78 24.86
N ILE A 473 -22.90 5.09 23.78
CA ILE A 473 -22.60 5.75 22.49
C ILE A 473 -23.87 6.42 21.94
N ILE A 474 -25.01 5.74 22.01
CA ILE A 474 -26.30 6.30 21.59
C ILE A 474 -26.67 7.52 22.46
N ALA A 475 -26.49 7.43 23.77
CA ALA A 475 -26.75 8.53 24.71
C ALA A 475 -25.86 9.76 24.48
N ASN A 476 -24.67 9.54 23.91
CA ASN A 476 -23.71 10.58 23.48
C ASN A 476 -23.83 10.94 21.99
N ASP A 477 -25.02 10.85 21.41
CA ASP A 477 -25.32 11.27 20.04
C ASP A 477 -24.50 10.54 18.98
N TYR A 478 -24.20 9.26 19.20
CA TYR A 478 -23.36 8.42 18.34
C TYR A 478 -21.93 8.95 18.15
N ASP A 479 -21.40 9.71 19.11
CA ASP A 479 -20.01 10.16 19.07
C ASP A 479 -19.08 8.96 19.18
N LEU A 480 -18.11 8.87 18.26
CA LEU A 480 -17.11 7.79 18.18
C LEU A 480 -15.69 8.30 18.48
N SER A 481 -15.54 9.50 19.03
CA SER A 481 -14.23 9.98 19.49
C SER A 481 -13.86 9.39 20.84
N ILE A 482 -12.66 8.82 20.97
CA ILE A 482 -12.18 8.23 22.21
C ILE A 482 -12.13 9.27 23.35
N SER A 483 -11.77 10.51 23.04
CA SER A 483 -11.69 11.62 24.02
C SER A 483 -13.03 11.94 24.70
N LYS A 484 -14.16 11.55 24.09
CA LYS A 484 -15.49 11.68 24.69
C LYS A 484 -15.68 10.78 25.89
N TYR A 485 -14.98 9.67 25.96
CA TYR A 485 -15.16 8.59 26.93
C TYR A 485 -13.96 8.39 27.85
N SER A 486 -12.77 8.83 27.44
CA SER A 486 -11.54 8.71 28.24
C SER A 486 -11.61 9.59 29.49
N ILE A 487 -11.00 9.12 30.57
CA ILE A 487 -10.82 9.86 31.82
C ILE A 487 -9.35 10.29 31.84
N GLU A 488 -9.12 11.60 31.68
CA GLU A 488 -7.78 12.14 31.79
C GLU A 488 -7.25 11.98 33.21
N VAL A 489 -6.13 11.30 33.35
CA VAL A 489 -5.37 11.22 34.59
C VAL A 489 -4.31 12.30 34.53
N TYR A 490 -4.53 13.39 35.20
CA TYR A 490 -3.49 14.40 35.37
C TYR A 490 -2.42 13.82 36.29
N ALA A 491 -1.30 13.40 35.74
CA ALA A 491 -0.08 13.24 36.51
C ALA A 491 0.30 14.64 37.03
N VAL A 492 0.29 14.83 38.33
CA VAL A 492 0.86 16.04 38.93
C VAL A 492 2.36 15.93 38.62
N GLU A 493 2.83 16.67 37.66
CA GLU A 493 4.26 16.81 37.43
C GLU A 493 4.86 17.38 38.72
N GLN A 494 5.67 16.56 39.39
CA GLN A 494 6.49 17.06 40.48
C GLN A 494 7.64 17.81 39.84
N PHE A 495 7.50 19.10 39.71
CA PHE A 495 8.60 19.97 39.33
C PHE A 495 9.63 19.94 40.45
N GLU A 496 10.90 19.83 40.07
CA GLU A 496 12.00 20.06 41.02
C GLU A 496 11.87 21.46 41.63
N GLU A 497 12.24 21.57 42.90
CA GLU A 497 12.21 22.88 43.57
C GLU A 497 13.02 23.91 42.75
N PRO A 498 12.51 25.14 42.55
CA PRO A 498 13.17 26.15 41.72
C PRO A 498 14.64 26.37 42.07
N LEU A 499 15.00 26.21 43.33
CA LEU A 499 16.40 26.29 43.82
C LEU A 499 17.29 25.19 43.21
N ILE A 500 16.82 23.95 43.10
CA ILE A 500 17.55 22.81 42.51
C ILE A 500 17.76 23.05 41.01
N ILE A 501 16.77 23.61 40.34
CA ILE A 501 16.88 23.96 38.92
C ILE A 501 17.91 25.05 38.70
N VAL A 502 17.93 26.08 39.57
CA VAL A 502 18.94 27.17 39.52
C VAL A 502 20.34 26.64 39.80
N GLU A 503 20.54 25.80 40.80
CA GLU A 503 21.84 25.18 41.10
C GLU A 503 22.31 24.30 39.93
N THR A 504 21.43 23.57 39.28
CA THR A 504 21.73 22.74 38.11
C THR A 504 22.15 23.61 36.93
N LEU A 505 21.49 24.73 36.68
CA LEU A 505 21.86 25.70 35.66
C LEU A 505 23.23 26.35 35.91
N GLU A 506 23.52 26.74 37.14
CA GLU A 506 24.82 27.30 37.56
C GLU A 506 25.96 26.28 37.35
N ASN A 507 25.73 25.02 37.67
CA ASN A 507 26.69 23.94 37.41
C ASN A 507 26.94 23.71 35.91
N ILE A 508 25.90 23.74 35.08
CA ILE A 508 26.02 23.63 33.62
C ILE A 508 26.78 24.83 33.05
N GLU A 509 26.50 26.07 33.50
CA GLU A 509 27.18 27.28 33.07
C GLU A 509 28.69 27.24 33.42
N THR A 510 29.00 26.78 34.64
CA THR A 510 30.39 26.58 35.07
C THR A 510 31.09 25.55 34.20
N GLY A 511 30.45 24.42 33.88
CA GLY A 511 30.99 23.40 32.98
C GLY A 511 31.23 23.93 31.56
N ILE A 512 30.28 24.69 31.01
CA ILE A 512 30.41 25.33 29.69
C ILE A 512 31.59 26.31 29.69
N SER A 513 31.74 27.14 30.74
CA SER A 513 32.81 28.10 30.86
C SER A 513 34.17 27.41 30.90
N GLN A 514 34.28 26.30 31.64
CA GLN A 514 35.50 25.50 31.74
C GLN A 514 35.87 24.85 30.38
N THR A 515 34.91 24.24 29.69
CA THR A 515 35.11 23.66 28.38
C THR A 515 35.51 24.70 27.34
N LEU A 516 34.95 25.91 27.40
CA LEU A 516 35.33 27.02 26.53
C LEU A 516 36.76 27.52 26.79
N GLN A 517 37.22 27.52 28.06
CA GLN A 517 38.61 27.85 28.39
C GLN A 517 39.58 26.79 27.86
N GLU A 518 39.24 25.50 28.00
CA GLU A 518 40.04 24.40 27.46
C GLU A 518 40.10 24.48 25.91
N LEU A 519 39.00 24.79 25.24
CA LEU A 519 38.96 24.96 23.79
C LEU A 519 39.84 26.14 23.33
N LYS A 520 39.78 27.27 24.05
CA LYS A 520 40.65 28.44 23.75
C LYS A 520 42.15 28.15 23.93
N ALA A 521 42.49 27.23 24.85
CA ALA A 521 43.88 26.82 25.05
C ALA A 521 44.42 25.91 23.93
N ILE A 522 43.56 25.27 23.17
CA ILE A 522 43.93 24.35 22.07
C ILE A 522 44.00 25.07 20.71
N ILE A 523 43.32 26.21 20.55
CA ILE A 523 43.31 26.97 19.30
C ILE A 523 44.65 27.72 19.16
N PRO A 524 45.48 27.44 18.13
CA PRO A 524 46.70 28.22 17.87
C PRO A 524 46.35 29.68 17.60
N GLN A 525 47.12 30.60 18.20
CA GLN A 525 47.03 32.05 17.92
C GLN A 525 47.47 32.38 16.50
#